data_22a251e2992e996a3ac9244e2b72a58a
#
_entry.id   22a251e2992e996a3ac9244e2b72a58a
#
_cell.length_a   1.000
_cell.length_b   1.000
_cell.length_c   1.000
_cell.angle_alpha   90.00
_cell.angle_beta   90.00
_cell.angle_gamma   90.00
#
_symmetry.space_group_name_H-M   'P 1'
#
loop_
_entity.id
_entity.type
_entity.pdbx_description
1 polymer ?
#
loop_
_entity_poly.entity_id
_entity_poly.type
_entity_poly.pdbx_seq_one_letter_code
_entity_poly.pdbx_strand_id
1 'polypeptide(L)'
;MPTRQRIVQVCLFLLAAIGIFGGTVQMFLGQPDTTARLDNVHRFMAGVYLGTGIISLWAGITIRRQDTLVYLLALGVLLAGIGRLISISQVGLPQPAAVWLGYLVPELLLPVIMAAAQLTTRRRMAPLPPAAA
;
A
#
# COMPACT_ATOMS: atom_id res chain seq x y z
N MET A 1 23.37 2.49 0.44
CA MET A 1 22.07 1.91 0.05
C MET A 1 21.84 2.18 -1.42
N PRO A 2 21.55 1.17 -2.26
CA PRO A 2 21.31 1.39 -3.70
C PRO A 2 20.06 2.25 -3.92
N THR A 3 20.09 3.08 -4.96
CA THR A 3 19.00 4.03 -5.28
C THR A 3 17.62 3.35 -5.34
N ARG A 4 17.55 2.14 -5.88
CA ARG A 4 16.30 1.38 -6.01
C ARG A 4 15.71 0.97 -4.66
N GLN A 5 16.56 0.61 -3.70
CA GLN A 5 16.11 0.30 -2.34
C GLN A 5 15.59 1.56 -1.63
N ARG A 6 16.16 2.74 -1.94
CA ARG A 6 15.60 4.02 -1.45
C ARG A 6 14.22 4.31 -2.04
N ILE A 7 14.00 3.98 -3.32
CA ILE A 7 12.66 4.13 -3.94
C ILE A 7 11.64 3.28 -3.18
N VAL A 8 11.94 2.00 -2.94
CA VAL A 8 11.04 1.11 -2.16
C VAL A 8 10.81 1.67 -0.76
N GLN A 9 11.85 2.16 -0.09
CA GLN A 9 11.74 2.76 1.24
C GLN A 9 10.82 3.98 1.25
N VAL A 10 10.96 4.87 0.28
CA VAL A 10 10.09 6.06 0.15
C VAL A 10 8.64 5.64 -0.08
N CYS A 11 8.40 4.68 -0.98
CA CYS A 11 7.06 4.15 -1.21
C CYS A 11 6.45 3.57 0.07
N LEU A 12 7.21 2.80 0.86
CA LEU A 12 6.76 2.24 2.13
C LEU A 12 6.42 3.33 3.16
N PHE A 13 7.21 4.41 3.23
CA PHE A 13 6.89 5.54 4.11
C PHE A 13 5.65 6.31 3.66
N LEU A 14 5.44 6.45 2.35
CA LEU A 14 4.20 7.03 1.83
C LEU A 14 2.99 6.16 2.17
N LEU A 15 3.07 4.84 1.98
CA LEU A 15 2.02 3.91 2.38
C LEU A 15 1.77 3.95 3.90
N ALA A 16 2.84 4.05 4.70
CA ALA A 16 2.74 4.20 6.14
C ALA A 16 2.01 5.49 6.53
N ALA A 17 2.38 6.62 5.95
CA ALA A 17 1.75 7.91 6.23
C ALA A 17 0.26 7.89 5.86
N ILE A 18 -0.08 7.41 4.67
CA ILE A 18 -1.47 7.30 4.20
C ILE A 18 -2.26 6.34 5.10
N GLY A 19 -1.72 5.15 5.40
CA GLY A 19 -2.40 4.13 6.19
C GLY A 19 -2.59 4.54 7.65
N ILE A 20 -1.56 5.09 8.29
CA ILE A 20 -1.64 5.53 9.70
C ILE A 20 -2.58 6.73 9.82
N PHE A 21 -2.38 7.77 9.01
CA PHE A 21 -3.23 8.95 9.07
C PHE A 21 -4.67 8.63 8.66
N GLY A 22 -4.87 8.04 7.48
CA GLY A 22 -6.20 7.71 6.96
C GLY A 22 -6.95 6.71 7.83
N GLY A 23 -6.26 5.65 8.28
CA GLY A 23 -6.84 4.64 9.17
C GLY A 23 -7.25 5.24 10.52
N THR A 24 -6.40 6.07 11.12
CA THR A 24 -6.73 6.75 12.40
C THR A 24 -7.92 7.69 12.23
N VAL A 25 -7.90 8.55 11.22
CA VAL A 25 -9.00 9.51 10.97
C VAL A 25 -10.31 8.77 10.75
N GLN A 26 -10.34 7.74 9.89
CA GLN A 26 -11.57 6.98 9.62
C GLN A 26 -12.06 6.20 10.84
N MET A 27 -11.15 5.69 11.68
CA MET A 27 -11.52 4.95 12.89
C MET A 27 -12.24 5.84 13.90
N PHE A 28 -11.81 7.08 14.08
CA PHE A 28 -12.38 7.99 15.09
C PHE A 28 -13.52 8.83 14.57
N LEU A 29 -13.42 9.38 13.35
CA LEU A 29 -14.48 10.22 12.79
C LEU A 29 -15.65 9.43 12.23
N GLY A 30 -15.40 8.20 11.75
CA GLY A 30 -16.46 7.41 11.07
C GLY A 30 -16.91 8.07 9.77
N GLN A 31 -18.14 7.73 9.37
CA GLN A 31 -18.80 8.31 8.20
C GLN A 31 -20.12 8.96 8.62
N PRO A 32 -20.40 10.22 8.23
CA PRO A 32 -21.71 10.82 8.42
C PRO A 32 -22.76 10.06 7.59
N ASP A 33 -24.01 10.07 8.01
CA ASP A 33 -25.15 9.50 7.30
C ASP A 33 -24.99 8.01 6.93
N THR A 34 -24.45 7.20 7.84
CA THR A 34 -24.22 5.76 7.65
C THR A 34 -25.21 4.92 8.48
N THR A 35 -25.32 3.63 8.12
CA THR A 35 -26.03 2.64 8.93
C THR A 35 -25.09 1.97 9.92
N ALA A 36 -25.60 1.42 11.03
CA ALA A 36 -24.78 0.68 12.01
C ALA A 36 -23.94 -0.44 11.36
N ARG A 37 -24.48 -1.11 10.34
CA ARG A 37 -23.76 -2.15 9.59
C ARG A 37 -22.61 -1.56 8.78
N LEU A 38 -22.81 -0.48 8.08
CA LEU A 38 -21.78 0.17 7.25
C LEU A 38 -20.73 0.83 8.13
N ASP A 39 -21.11 1.49 9.23
CA ASP A 39 -20.14 2.06 10.17
C ASP A 39 -19.22 0.98 10.76
N ASN A 40 -19.77 -0.17 11.15
CA ASN A 40 -18.97 -1.28 11.64
C ASN A 40 -17.95 -1.77 10.59
N VAL A 41 -18.36 -1.95 9.34
CA VAL A 41 -17.45 -2.33 8.24
C VAL A 41 -16.39 -1.26 8.00
N HIS A 42 -16.76 0.03 8.01
CA HIS A 42 -15.81 1.12 7.83
C HIS A 42 -14.74 1.17 8.93
N ARG A 43 -15.15 1.05 10.20
CA ARG A 43 -14.19 1.06 11.32
C ARG A 43 -13.30 -0.17 11.33
N PHE A 44 -13.84 -1.34 10.97
CA PHE A 44 -13.04 -2.55 10.76
C PHE A 44 -11.98 -2.33 9.68
N MET A 45 -12.37 -1.83 8.51
CA MET A 45 -11.43 -1.54 7.42
C MET A 45 -10.42 -0.45 7.80
N ALA A 46 -10.83 0.55 8.56
CA ALA A 46 -9.93 1.58 9.09
C ALA A 46 -8.85 0.96 10.01
N GLY A 47 -9.21 -0.01 10.83
CA GLY A 47 -8.26 -0.75 11.66
C GLY A 47 -7.26 -1.57 10.85
N VAL A 48 -7.73 -2.26 9.79
CA VAL A 48 -6.87 -2.99 8.85
C VAL A 48 -5.91 -2.03 8.15
N TYR A 49 -6.41 -0.87 7.74
CA TYR A 49 -5.64 0.16 7.05
C TYR A 49 -4.55 0.75 7.94
N LEU A 50 -4.88 1.06 9.19
CA LEU A 50 -3.94 1.51 10.21
C LEU A 50 -2.86 0.44 10.48
N GLY A 51 -3.25 -0.82 10.64
CA GLY A 51 -2.32 -1.93 10.85
C GLY A 51 -1.35 -2.10 9.68
N THR A 52 -1.86 -2.04 8.44
CA THR A 52 -1.03 -2.07 7.23
C THR A 52 -0.05 -0.89 7.18
N GLY A 53 -0.48 0.30 7.60
CA GLY A 53 0.38 1.48 7.71
C GLY A 53 1.53 1.28 8.70
N ILE A 54 1.25 0.71 9.87
CA ILE A 54 2.28 0.40 10.90
C ILE A 54 3.28 -0.64 10.35
N ILE A 55 2.80 -1.69 9.70
CA ILE A 55 3.68 -2.71 9.08
C ILE A 55 4.54 -2.09 7.99
N SER A 56 3.99 -1.19 7.17
CA SER A 56 4.73 -0.48 6.12
C SER A 56 5.81 0.43 6.71
N LEU A 57 5.52 1.11 7.83
CA LEU A 57 6.51 1.92 8.54
C LEU A 57 7.69 1.06 9.03
N TRP A 58 7.38 -0.06 9.68
CA TRP A 58 8.40 -0.99 10.16
C TRP A 58 9.24 -1.56 9.00
N ALA A 59 8.59 -1.97 7.91
CA ALA A 59 9.26 -2.47 6.72
C ALA A 59 10.17 -1.41 6.08
N GLY A 60 9.75 -0.14 6.04
CA GLY A 60 10.54 0.99 5.56
C GLY A 60 11.78 1.26 6.41
N ILE A 61 11.65 1.20 7.74
CA ILE A 61 12.76 1.37 8.68
C ILE A 61 13.78 0.22 8.51
N THR A 62 13.30 -1.01 8.34
CA THR A 62 14.10 -2.23 8.26
C THR A 62 14.35 -2.69 6.82
N ILE A 63 14.23 -1.82 5.84
CA ILE A 63 14.22 -2.15 4.40
C ILE A 63 15.39 -3.04 3.95
N ARG A 64 16.55 -2.90 4.57
CA ARG A 64 17.74 -3.72 4.24
C ARG A 64 17.56 -5.21 4.53
N ARG A 65 16.61 -5.56 5.39
CA ARG A 65 16.29 -6.93 5.82
C ARG A 65 15.00 -7.46 5.21
N GLN A 66 14.30 -6.59 4.42
CA GLN A 66 13.00 -6.92 3.87
C GLN A 66 13.11 -7.34 2.41
N ASP A 67 12.37 -8.38 2.06
CA ASP A 67 12.23 -8.87 0.70
C ASP A 67 10.79 -9.29 0.43
N THR A 68 10.38 -10.48 0.85
CA THR A 68 9.05 -11.02 0.63
C THR A 68 7.95 -10.08 1.15
N LEU A 69 8.16 -9.46 2.32
CA LEU A 69 7.20 -8.54 2.92
C LEU A 69 6.90 -7.34 2.00
N VAL A 70 7.89 -6.83 1.27
CA VAL A 70 7.69 -5.73 0.31
C VAL A 70 6.68 -6.13 -0.78
N TYR A 71 6.80 -7.34 -1.32
CA TYR A 71 5.86 -7.84 -2.34
C TYR A 71 4.47 -8.10 -1.77
N LEU A 72 4.38 -8.62 -0.53
CA LEU A 72 3.09 -8.87 0.12
C LEU A 72 2.36 -7.55 0.42
N LEU A 73 3.07 -6.53 0.89
CA LEU A 73 2.51 -5.19 1.08
C LEU A 73 2.07 -4.57 -0.26
N ALA A 74 2.91 -4.67 -1.29
CA ALA A 74 2.55 -4.19 -2.63
C ALA A 74 1.30 -4.90 -3.16
N LEU A 75 1.22 -6.23 -3.02
CA LEU A 75 0.04 -7.00 -3.42
C LEU A 75 -1.21 -6.57 -2.65
N GLY A 76 -1.12 -6.42 -1.33
CA GLY A 76 -2.27 -6.01 -0.51
C GLY A 76 -2.81 -4.64 -0.90
N VAL A 77 -1.93 -3.67 -1.14
CA VAL A 77 -2.32 -2.32 -1.58
C VAL A 77 -2.90 -2.34 -3.00
N LEU A 78 -2.32 -3.13 -3.91
CA LEU A 78 -2.85 -3.28 -5.26
C LEU A 78 -4.27 -3.88 -5.26
N LEU A 79 -4.51 -4.89 -4.43
CA LEU A 79 -5.84 -5.50 -4.28
C LEU A 79 -6.86 -4.50 -3.72
N ALA A 80 -6.45 -3.61 -2.81
CA ALA A 80 -7.32 -2.53 -2.34
C ALA A 80 -7.71 -1.58 -3.48
N GLY A 81 -6.75 -1.17 -4.32
CA GLY A 81 -7.01 -0.35 -5.51
C GLY A 81 -7.93 -1.05 -6.52
N ILE A 82 -7.72 -2.34 -6.78
CA ILE A 82 -8.61 -3.15 -7.64
C ILE A 82 -10.03 -3.20 -7.05
N GLY A 83 -10.18 -3.39 -5.75
CA GLY A 83 -11.48 -3.37 -5.07
C GLY A 83 -12.21 -2.04 -5.27
N ARG A 84 -11.50 -0.91 -5.21
CA ARG A 84 -12.09 0.41 -5.52
C ARG A 84 -12.52 0.54 -6.97
N LEU A 85 -11.73 0.03 -7.93
CA LEU A 85 -12.10 0.02 -9.35
C LEU A 85 -13.38 -0.79 -9.59
N ILE A 86 -13.50 -1.96 -8.96
CA ILE A 86 -14.71 -2.78 -9.02
C ILE A 86 -15.91 -1.99 -8.45
N SER A 87 -15.75 -1.37 -7.29
CA SER A 87 -16.81 -0.56 -6.68
C SER A 87 -17.24 0.58 -7.59
N ILE A 88 -16.28 1.33 -8.16
CA ILE A 88 -16.58 2.43 -9.09
C ILE A 88 -17.34 1.93 -10.32
N SER A 89 -17.00 0.76 -10.84
CA SER A 89 -17.67 0.17 -11.99
C SER A 89 -19.11 -0.27 -11.71
N GLN A 90 -19.42 -0.63 -10.45
CA GLN A 90 -20.73 -1.13 -10.06
C GLN A 90 -21.69 -0.02 -9.58
N VAL A 91 -21.18 0.93 -8.81
CA VAL A 91 -22.01 1.95 -8.14
C VAL A 91 -21.61 3.39 -8.45
N GLY A 92 -20.60 3.57 -9.30
CA GLY A 92 -20.10 4.89 -9.69
C GLY A 92 -19.06 5.47 -8.75
N LEU A 93 -18.47 6.60 -9.15
CA LEU A 93 -17.43 7.31 -8.41
C LEU A 93 -18.05 8.08 -7.24
N PRO A 94 -17.62 7.83 -6.00
CA PRO A 94 -18.11 8.59 -4.84
C PRO A 94 -17.70 10.07 -4.90
N GLN A 95 -18.49 10.93 -4.27
CA GLN A 95 -18.19 12.35 -4.18
C GLN A 95 -17.62 12.72 -2.79
N PRO A 96 -16.71 13.68 -2.70
CA PRO A 96 -16.05 14.41 -3.80
C PRO A 96 -15.02 13.55 -4.55
N ALA A 97 -15.10 13.52 -5.87
CA ALA A 97 -14.27 12.66 -6.72
C ALA A 97 -12.76 12.78 -6.46
N ALA A 98 -12.25 13.99 -6.20
CA ALA A 98 -10.84 14.25 -5.98
C ALA A 98 -10.27 13.47 -4.77
N VAL A 99 -11.04 13.31 -3.71
CA VAL A 99 -10.61 12.55 -2.51
C VAL A 99 -10.44 11.07 -2.85
N TRP A 100 -11.42 10.49 -3.53
CA TRP A 100 -11.42 9.06 -3.86
C TRP A 100 -10.38 8.70 -4.91
N LEU A 101 -10.18 9.56 -5.91
CA LEU A 101 -9.07 9.41 -6.87
C LEU A 101 -7.71 9.63 -6.22
N GLY A 102 -7.64 10.52 -5.22
CA GLY A 102 -6.42 10.73 -4.42
C GLY A 102 -5.98 9.50 -3.62
N TYR A 103 -6.91 8.61 -3.23
CA TYR A 103 -6.58 7.30 -2.66
C TYR A 103 -6.27 6.26 -3.75
N LEU A 104 -7.08 6.21 -4.81
CA LEU A 104 -6.96 5.21 -5.87
C LEU A 104 -5.61 5.27 -6.59
N VAL A 105 -5.14 6.46 -6.93
CA VAL A 105 -3.90 6.64 -7.71
C VAL A 105 -2.68 6.07 -6.96
N PRO A 106 -2.41 6.41 -5.69
CA PRO A 106 -1.33 5.77 -4.93
C PRO A 106 -1.50 4.25 -4.77
N GLU A 107 -2.72 3.77 -4.57
CA GLU A 107 -3.01 2.34 -4.41
C GLU A 107 -2.70 1.52 -5.66
N LEU A 108 -2.75 2.11 -6.84
CA LEU A 108 -2.39 1.46 -8.09
C LEU A 108 -0.92 1.66 -8.48
N LEU A 109 -0.36 2.86 -8.26
CA LEU A 109 0.99 3.21 -8.72
C LEU A 109 2.08 2.73 -7.77
N LEU A 110 1.94 2.95 -6.45
CA LEU A 110 2.99 2.61 -5.50
C LEU A 110 3.34 1.11 -5.49
N PRO A 111 2.38 0.17 -5.54
CA PRO A 111 2.69 -1.26 -5.61
C PRO A 111 3.51 -1.64 -6.83
N VAL A 112 3.20 -1.08 -7.99
CA VAL A 112 3.92 -1.36 -9.24
C VAL A 112 5.36 -0.85 -9.15
N ILE A 113 5.54 0.39 -8.67
CA ILE A 113 6.87 0.99 -8.47
C ILE A 113 7.69 0.16 -7.47
N MET A 114 7.08 -0.23 -6.34
CA MET A 114 7.73 -1.03 -5.31
C MET A 114 8.17 -2.39 -5.85
N ALA A 115 7.29 -3.12 -6.52
CA ALA A 115 7.58 -4.43 -7.08
C ALA A 115 8.68 -4.36 -8.14
N ALA A 116 8.60 -3.39 -9.06
CA ALA A 116 9.61 -3.20 -10.10
C ALA A 116 10.99 -2.84 -9.53
N ALA A 117 11.04 -1.93 -8.54
CA ALA A 117 12.27 -1.54 -7.89
C ALA A 117 12.89 -2.70 -7.09
N GLN A 118 12.08 -3.49 -6.40
CA GLN A 118 12.54 -4.64 -5.62
C GLN A 118 13.08 -5.77 -6.52
N LEU A 119 12.37 -6.11 -7.60
CA LEU A 119 12.83 -7.11 -8.57
C LEU A 119 14.19 -6.79 -9.15
N THR A 120 14.41 -5.53 -9.51
CA THR A 120 15.68 -5.10 -10.10
C THR A 120 16.82 -5.06 -9.08
N THR A 121 16.52 -4.89 -7.80
CA THR A 121 17.51 -5.00 -6.71
C THR A 121 17.97 -6.45 -6.55
N ARG A 122 17.05 -7.39 -6.53
CA ARG A 122 17.33 -8.83 -6.45
C ARG A 122 18.22 -9.34 -7.58
N ARG A 123 17.91 -8.98 -8.83
CA ARG A 123 18.67 -9.42 -10.00
C ARG A 123 20.13 -8.99 -9.98
N ARG A 124 20.44 -7.85 -9.34
CA ARG A 124 21.84 -7.36 -9.20
C ARG A 124 22.60 -7.99 -8.07
N MET A 125 21.92 -8.57 -7.08
CA MET A 125 22.53 -9.23 -5.93
C MET A 125 22.64 -10.74 -6.11
N ALA A 126 22.07 -11.31 -7.18
CA ALA A 126 22.22 -12.72 -7.51
C ALA A 126 23.71 -13.03 -7.84
N PRO A 127 24.31 -14.08 -7.26
CA PRO A 127 25.66 -14.49 -7.62
C PRO A 127 25.75 -14.80 -9.12
N LEU A 128 26.88 -14.42 -9.75
CA LEU A 128 27.17 -14.82 -11.12
C LEU A 128 27.21 -16.35 -11.18
N PRO A 129 26.65 -16.99 -12.23
CA PRO A 129 26.80 -18.42 -12.43
C PRO A 129 28.30 -18.76 -12.47
N PRO A 130 28.73 -19.91 -11.90
CA PRO A 130 30.12 -20.32 -11.98
C PRO A 130 30.52 -20.37 -13.45
N ALA A 131 31.71 -19.81 -13.76
CA ALA A 131 32.26 -19.86 -15.09
C ALA A 131 32.33 -21.34 -15.53
N ALA A 132 31.74 -21.63 -16.68
CA ALA A 132 31.82 -22.96 -17.26
C ALA A 132 33.32 -23.29 -17.49
N ALA A 133 33.82 -24.28 -16.74
CA ALA A 133 35.16 -24.81 -16.91
C ALA A 133 35.26 -25.72 -18.14
#